data_225a3c1cf16b01976cecdeeb55a3c5af
#
_entry.id   225a3c1cf16b01976cecdeeb55a3c5af
#
_cell.length_a   1.000
_cell.length_b   1.000
_cell.length_c   1.000
_cell.angle_alpha   90.00
_cell.angle_beta   90.00
_cell.angle_gamma   90.00
#
_symmetry.space_group_name_H-M   'P 1'
#
loop_
_entity.id
_entity.type
_entity.pdbx_description
1 polymer ?
#
loop_
_entity_poly.entity_id
_entity_poly.type
_entity_poly.pdbx_seq_one_letter_code
_entity_poly.pdbx_strand_id
1 'polypeptide(L)'
;FDSSNLGVLINGVPINGMENGKVYWSNWSGLSDVSQFIQVQRGLGASALGISSVGGTMNMVTKSTEAQKGGSAYFGIGNDGFRKYSVSFSTGLMDNGWAITFMGSLNTGDGYVKGTNYEGWTYFGNISKVINDHHKLSLTAFGAPQWHNQRSTMHYIEDYKNSPDGGRFNNGYGYINGEAVGSGYGYNYYHKPQVSLNHYWTIDEKSTLTTSLYGSMATGGGRRARGAMSNWLTIDNNTGRPKDGAMMTPDGLFDYERAMAANAASQNGSQVIFTNAVNDHDWYGMLSSYKNHLTENLTLTGGIDLRYYKGYHTEEIDDLLGGEFYLQTSPLAFQTKNQLLKVGDKFNYYSIGEIFWGGVFAQAEYNTDKWSGFLSASLTEEAYRYDDRGGTDSRYSATGADKLDRVSSLQ
;
A
#
# COMPACT_ATOMS: atom_id res chain seq x y z
N PHE A 1 -7.50 15.56 4.07
CA PHE A 1 -7.17 14.73 5.26
C PHE A 1 -6.04 13.79 4.89
N ASP A 2 -4.93 13.81 5.65
CA ASP A 2 -3.89 12.80 5.51
C ASP A 2 -4.37 11.50 6.17
N SER A 3 -4.27 10.38 5.46
CA SER A 3 -4.69 9.05 5.96
C SER A 3 -3.88 8.58 7.19
N SER A 4 -2.73 9.18 7.46
CA SER A 4 -1.92 8.91 8.65
C SER A 4 -2.59 9.34 9.96
N ASN A 5 -3.58 10.25 9.89
CA ASN A 5 -4.35 10.71 11.06
C ASN A 5 -5.56 9.81 11.36
N LEU A 6 -5.83 8.80 10.55
CA LEU A 6 -6.94 7.87 10.68
C LEU A 6 -6.41 6.46 10.95
N GLY A 7 -6.82 5.83 12.03
CA GLY A 7 -6.55 4.41 12.27
C GLY A 7 -7.48 3.56 11.41
N VAL A 8 -6.93 2.77 10.49
CA VAL A 8 -7.72 1.90 9.61
C VAL A 8 -7.42 0.43 9.92
N LEU A 9 -8.49 -0.35 10.10
CA LEU A 9 -8.41 -1.73 10.51
C LEU A 9 -9.23 -2.63 9.59
N ILE A 10 -8.80 -3.87 9.45
CA ILE A 10 -9.57 -4.97 8.87
C ILE A 10 -9.69 -6.06 9.92
N ASN A 11 -10.92 -6.38 10.33
CA ASN A 11 -11.20 -7.33 11.42
C ASN A 11 -10.41 -7.03 12.70
N GLY A 12 -10.25 -5.75 13.03
CA GLY A 12 -9.47 -5.29 14.17
C GLY A 12 -7.94 -5.24 13.95
N VAL A 13 -7.43 -5.74 12.84
CA VAL A 13 -5.99 -5.69 12.52
C VAL A 13 -5.65 -4.37 11.82
N PRO A 14 -4.69 -3.59 12.32
CA PRO A 14 -4.26 -2.34 11.68
C PRO A 14 -3.62 -2.56 10.31
N ILE A 15 -3.92 -1.65 9.37
CA ILE A 15 -3.36 -1.70 8.01
C ILE A 15 -2.55 -0.46 7.60
N ASN A 16 -2.49 0.54 8.49
CA ASN A 16 -1.64 1.71 8.29
C ASN A 16 -0.16 1.29 8.17
N GLY A 17 0.55 1.85 7.22
CA GLY A 17 1.97 1.53 7.00
C GLY A 17 2.82 1.86 8.23
N MET A 18 3.72 0.95 8.61
CA MET A 18 4.55 1.07 9.80
C MET A 18 5.57 2.22 9.71
N GLU A 19 6.00 2.57 8.50
CA GLU A 19 7.03 3.60 8.28
C GLU A 19 6.45 5.04 8.22
N ASN A 20 5.22 5.21 7.76
CA ASN A 20 4.67 6.53 7.49
C ASN A 20 3.21 6.73 7.95
N GLY A 21 2.61 5.70 8.55
CA GLY A 21 1.23 5.76 9.03
C GLY A 21 0.15 5.82 7.96
N LYS A 22 0.50 5.83 6.67
CA LYS A 22 -0.45 6.05 5.57
C LYS A 22 -1.14 4.77 5.13
N VAL A 23 -2.36 4.93 4.60
CA VAL A 23 -3.11 3.88 3.93
C VAL A 23 -3.14 4.18 2.43
N TYR A 24 -2.60 3.27 1.63
CA TYR A 24 -2.65 3.32 0.17
C TYR A 24 -3.84 2.49 -0.29
N TRP A 25 -4.95 3.15 -0.58
CA TRP A 25 -6.25 2.50 -0.85
C TRP A 25 -6.25 1.60 -2.07
N SER A 26 -5.37 1.84 -3.04
CA SER A 26 -5.20 0.96 -4.21
C SER A 26 -4.81 -0.47 -3.82
N ASN A 27 -4.12 -0.66 -2.69
CA ASN A 27 -3.72 -1.97 -2.17
C ASN A 27 -4.89 -2.75 -1.55
N TRP A 28 -6.04 -2.11 -1.39
CA TRP A 28 -7.24 -2.63 -0.74
C TRP A 28 -8.47 -2.57 -1.66
N SER A 29 -8.22 -2.56 -2.98
CA SER A 29 -9.28 -2.61 -3.99
C SER A 29 -10.17 -3.83 -3.76
N GLY A 30 -11.49 -3.67 -3.89
CA GLY A 30 -12.46 -4.74 -3.67
C GLY A 30 -12.75 -5.09 -2.21
N LEU A 31 -12.11 -4.45 -1.23
CA LEU A 31 -12.40 -4.69 0.19
C LEU A 31 -13.88 -4.40 0.54
N SER A 32 -14.49 -3.41 -0.12
CA SER A 32 -15.93 -3.13 0.03
C SER A 32 -16.83 -4.30 -0.36
N ASP A 33 -16.41 -5.10 -1.33
CA ASP A 33 -17.23 -6.22 -1.85
C ASP A 33 -17.32 -7.39 -0.84
N VAL A 34 -16.34 -7.47 0.06
CA VAL A 34 -16.25 -8.52 1.10
C VAL A 34 -16.59 -8.02 2.49
N SER A 35 -16.77 -6.70 2.65
CA SER A 35 -17.14 -6.13 3.94
C SER A 35 -18.58 -6.54 4.32
N GLN A 36 -18.74 -6.91 5.59
CA GLN A 36 -20.05 -7.12 6.22
C GLN A 36 -20.63 -5.77 6.65
N PHE A 37 -19.79 -4.98 7.32
CA PHE A 37 -20.07 -3.60 7.71
C PHE A 37 -18.77 -2.83 7.95
N ILE A 38 -18.87 -1.51 7.99
CA ILE A 38 -17.78 -0.60 8.30
C ILE A 38 -18.17 0.22 9.51
N GLN A 39 -17.37 0.13 10.58
CA GLN A 39 -17.51 0.96 11.76
C GLN A 39 -16.62 2.18 11.62
N VAL A 40 -17.18 3.37 11.81
CA VAL A 40 -16.43 4.63 11.77
C VAL A 40 -16.65 5.36 13.08
N GLN A 41 -15.56 5.64 13.77
CA GLN A 41 -15.54 6.49 14.96
C GLN A 41 -14.78 7.77 14.62
N ARG A 42 -15.42 8.92 14.83
CA ARG A 42 -14.85 10.24 14.52
C ARG A 42 -14.14 10.81 15.75
N GLY A 43 -13.02 11.48 15.48
CA GLY A 43 -12.26 12.20 16.52
C GLY A 43 -11.54 11.25 17.51
N LEU A 44 -11.12 11.80 18.62
CA LEU A 44 -10.53 11.05 19.73
C LEU A 44 -11.63 10.22 20.41
N GLY A 45 -11.93 9.09 19.80
CA GLY A 45 -12.94 8.18 20.34
C GLY A 45 -12.32 7.11 21.24
N ALA A 46 -13.19 6.34 21.90
CA ALA A 46 -12.83 5.17 22.67
C ALA A 46 -12.26 4.06 21.77
N SER A 47 -11.10 4.30 21.15
CA SER A 47 -10.37 3.25 20.44
C SER A 47 -9.60 2.43 21.45
N ALA A 48 -10.07 1.23 21.74
CA ALA A 48 -9.37 0.26 22.56
C ALA A 48 -8.15 -0.36 21.83
N LEU A 49 -7.38 0.48 21.14
CA LEU A 49 -6.22 0.09 20.35
C LEU A 49 -5.10 1.09 20.61
N GLY A 50 -3.88 0.62 20.77
CA GLY A 50 -2.69 1.44 20.89
C GLY A 50 -2.31 2.19 19.60
N ILE A 51 -3.31 2.59 18.78
CA ILE A 51 -3.09 3.36 17.57
C ILE A 51 -3.43 4.80 17.86
N SER A 52 -2.42 5.67 17.73
CA SER A 52 -2.62 7.10 17.73
C SER A 52 -3.39 7.55 16.50
N SER A 53 -4.66 7.92 16.66
CA SER A 53 -5.48 8.44 15.55
C SER A 53 -6.29 9.63 16.01
N VAL A 54 -5.81 10.83 15.70
CA VAL A 54 -6.48 12.10 16.04
C VAL A 54 -7.78 12.28 15.23
N GLY A 55 -7.80 11.76 14.01
CA GLY A 55 -8.95 11.86 13.10
C GLY A 55 -10.06 10.84 13.35
N GLY A 56 -9.78 9.79 14.11
CA GLY A 56 -10.71 8.70 14.38
C GLY A 56 -10.25 7.34 13.89
N THR A 57 -11.13 6.35 13.96
CA THR A 57 -10.86 4.98 13.51
C THR A 57 -11.91 4.50 12.52
N MET A 58 -11.49 3.67 11.59
CA MET A 58 -12.33 2.94 10.64
C MET A 58 -11.99 1.46 10.74
N ASN A 59 -12.94 0.62 11.12
CA ASN A 59 -12.78 -0.83 11.15
C ASN A 59 -13.72 -1.47 10.12
N MET A 60 -13.14 -2.16 9.14
CA MET A 60 -13.87 -2.92 8.13
C MET A 60 -13.95 -4.37 8.58
N VAL A 61 -15.17 -4.82 8.88
CA VAL A 61 -15.43 -6.20 9.29
C VAL A 61 -15.84 -6.99 8.05
N THR A 62 -15.11 -8.06 7.76
CA THR A 62 -15.35 -8.92 6.59
C THR A 62 -16.36 -10.01 6.89
N LYS A 63 -16.97 -10.55 5.84
CA LYS A 63 -17.91 -11.68 5.92
C LYS A 63 -17.22 -12.91 6.54
N SER A 64 -17.86 -13.53 7.51
CA SER A 64 -17.41 -14.74 8.18
C SER A 64 -18.57 -15.70 8.50
N THR A 65 -18.71 -16.17 9.75
CA THR A 65 -19.78 -17.08 10.17
C THR A 65 -21.19 -16.51 10.03
N GLU A 66 -21.35 -15.18 10.02
CA GLU A 66 -22.62 -14.48 9.83
C GLU A 66 -23.03 -14.34 8.35
N ALA A 67 -22.15 -14.71 7.41
CA ALA A 67 -22.45 -14.66 6.00
C ALA A 67 -23.59 -15.66 5.66
N GLN A 68 -24.58 -15.20 4.92
CA GLN A 68 -25.65 -16.08 4.45
C GLN A 68 -25.12 -17.05 3.40
N LYS A 69 -25.68 -18.29 3.43
CA LYS A 69 -25.40 -19.28 2.38
C LYS A 69 -25.88 -18.77 1.03
N GLY A 70 -24.99 -18.82 0.04
CA GLY A 70 -25.34 -18.41 -1.33
C GLY A 70 -24.10 -18.03 -2.13
N GLY A 71 -24.36 -17.54 -3.35
CA GLY A 71 -23.34 -17.04 -4.24
C GLY A 71 -23.87 -15.87 -5.06
N SER A 72 -22.97 -15.07 -5.58
CA SER A 72 -23.28 -13.98 -6.50
C SER A 72 -22.26 -13.89 -7.61
N ALA A 73 -22.71 -13.47 -8.77
CA ALA A 73 -21.85 -13.04 -9.87
C ALA A 73 -22.27 -11.62 -10.25
N TYR A 74 -21.28 -10.77 -10.47
CA TYR A 74 -21.48 -9.37 -10.85
C TYR A 74 -20.65 -9.07 -12.10
N PHE A 75 -21.28 -8.32 -13.01
CA PHE A 75 -20.64 -7.72 -14.17
C PHE A 75 -21.03 -6.26 -14.24
N GLY A 76 -20.04 -5.37 -14.38
CA GLY A 76 -20.21 -3.94 -14.49
C GLY A 76 -19.40 -3.36 -15.63
N ILE A 77 -19.97 -2.36 -16.31
CA ILE A 77 -19.29 -1.56 -17.33
C ILE A 77 -19.46 -0.09 -17.00
N GLY A 78 -18.53 0.74 -17.45
CA GLY A 78 -18.57 2.18 -17.23
C GLY A 78 -17.79 2.95 -18.28
N ASN A 79 -17.62 4.24 -18.04
CA ASN A 79 -16.84 5.12 -18.90
C ASN A 79 -15.37 4.71 -18.96
N ASP A 80 -14.66 5.13 -20.00
CA ASP A 80 -13.23 4.97 -20.18
C ASP A 80 -12.79 3.49 -20.07
N GLY A 81 -13.55 2.60 -20.71
CA GLY A 81 -13.25 1.18 -20.78
C GLY A 81 -13.43 0.41 -19.46
N PHE A 82 -14.01 1.02 -18.42
CA PHE A 82 -14.19 0.35 -17.14
C PHE A 82 -15.01 -0.94 -17.27
N ARG A 83 -14.47 -2.02 -16.73
CA ARG A 83 -15.09 -3.35 -16.62
C ARG A 83 -14.81 -3.92 -15.26
N LYS A 84 -15.83 -4.47 -14.61
CA LYS A 84 -15.68 -5.19 -13.36
C LYS A 84 -16.38 -6.55 -13.46
N TYR A 85 -15.67 -7.60 -13.06
CA TYR A 85 -16.17 -8.94 -12.91
C TYR A 85 -15.97 -9.36 -11.46
N SER A 86 -16.97 -9.96 -10.84
CA SER A 86 -16.83 -10.45 -9.47
C SER A 86 -17.67 -11.71 -9.28
N VAL A 87 -17.13 -12.66 -8.56
CA VAL A 87 -17.83 -13.86 -8.10
C VAL A 87 -17.61 -14.03 -6.61
N SER A 88 -18.66 -14.41 -5.89
CA SER A 88 -18.56 -14.74 -4.48
C SER A 88 -19.40 -15.96 -4.14
N PHE A 89 -18.97 -16.66 -3.10
CA PHE A 89 -19.67 -17.83 -2.58
C PHE A 89 -19.51 -17.90 -1.06
N SER A 90 -20.57 -18.32 -0.37
CA SER A 90 -20.54 -18.62 1.05
C SER A 90 -21.36 -19.87 1.35
N THR A 91 -20.82 -20.75 2.19
CA THR A 91 -21.58 -21.89 2.72
C THR A 91 -22.61 -21.49 3.76
N GLY A 92 -22.50 -20.27 4.32
CA GLY A 92 -23.11 -19.96 5.61
C GLY A 92 -22.47 -20.79 6.73
N LEU A 93 -23.00 -20.65 7.93
CA LEU A 93 -22.64 -21.53 9.05
C LEU A 93 -23.31 -22.90 8.85
N MET A 94 -22.51 -23.95 8.72
CA MET A 94 -22.95 -25.33 8.57
C MET A 94 -23.19 -25.98 9.95
N ASP A 95 -24.02 -27.02 10.01
CA ASP A 95 -24.36 -27.73 11.25
C ASP A 95 -23.13 -28.29 11.99
N ASN A 96 -22.07 -28.58 11.27
CA ASN A 96 -20.79 -29.01 11.86
C ASN A 96 -19.93 -27.84 12.38
N GLY A 97 -20.44 -26.61 12.37
CA GLY A 97 -19.78 -25.41 12.89
C GLY A 97 -18.75 -24.79 11.95
N TRP A 98 -18.60 -25.26 10.72
CA TRP A 98 -17.75 -24.62 9.73
C TRP A 98 -18.52 -23.56 8.92
N ALA A 99 -17.80 -22.50 8.52
CA ALA A 99 -18.26 -21.53 7.54
C ALA A 99 -17.11 -21.20 6.59
N ILE A 100 -17.40 -21.19 5.29
CA ILE A 100 -16.41 -20.90 4.25
C ILE A 100 -16.99 -19.80 3.35
N THR A 101 -16.24 -18.75 3.14
CA THR A 101 -16.58 -17.67 2.20
C THR A 101 -15.38 -17.38 1.32
N PHE A 102 -15.59 -17.25 0.02
CA PHE A 102 -14.56 -16.72 -0.87
C PHE A 102 -15.15 -15.73 -1.87
N MET A 103 -14.30 -14.86 -2.39
CA MET A 103 -14.62 -13.90 -3.43
C MET A 103 -13.39 -13.69 -4.30
N GLY A 104 -13.61 -13.55 -5.60
CA GLY A 104 -12.63 -13.08 -6.57
C GLY A 104 -13.23 -11.98 -7.44
N SER A 105 -12.46 -10.97 -7.74
CA SER A 105 -12.86 -9.95 -8.70
C SER A 105 -11.70 -9.47 -9.57
N LEU A 106 -12.04 -8.96 -10.76
CA LEU A 106 -11.15 -8.28 -11.68
C LEU A 106 -11.81 -6.96 -12.05
N ASN A 107 -11.06 -5.88 -11.98
CA ASN A 107 -11.45 -4.60 -12.55
C ASN A 107 -10.37 -4.10 -13.51
N THR A 108 -10.79 -3.58 -14.66
CA THR A 108 -9.92 -3.01 -15.67
C THR A 108 -10.51 -1.73 -16.21
N GLY A 109 -9.67 -0.88 -16.80
CA GLY A 109 -10.10 0.33 -17.48
C GLY A 109 -8.96 1.02 -18.18
N ASP A 110 -9.31 1.88 -19.15
CA ASP A 110 -8.32 2.69 -19.89
C ASP A 110 -7.96 3.96 -19.12
N GLY A 111 -8.81 4.36 -18.16
CA GLY A 111 -8.69 5.60 -17.40
C GLY A 111 -9.11 6.84 -18.19
N TYR A 112 -9.53 7.87 -17.47
CA TYR A 112 -9.94 9.13 -18.10
C TYR A 112 -8.76 9.84 -18.80
N VAL A 113 -7.61 9.83 -18.20
CA VAL A 113 -6.39 10.43 -18.74
C VAL A 113 -5.75 9.45 -19.71
N LYS A 114 -5.26 9.93 -20.86
CA LYS A 114 -4.67 9.10 -21.90
C LYS A 114 -3.47 8.32 -21.37
N GLY A 115 -3.45 7.00 -21.61
CA GLY A 115 -2.40 6.10 -21.16
C GLY A 115 -2.38 5.84 -19.65
N THR A 116 -3.51 6.00 -18.94
CA THR A 116 -3.62 5.65 -17.52
C THR A 116 -4.44 4.39 -17.29
N ASN A 117 -4.29 3.44 -18.18
CA ASN A 117 -4.92 2.13 -18.06
C ASN A 117 -4.46 1.40 -16.79
N TYR A 118 -5.35 0.56 -16.29
CA TYR A 118 -5.14 -0.17 -15.05
C TYR A 118 -5.80 -1.54 -15.06
N GLU A 119 -5.27 -2.40 -14.22
CA GLU A 119 -5.85 -3.69 -13.89
C GLU A 119 -5.68 -3.97 -12.40
N GLY A 120 -6.75 -4.40 -11.76
CA GLY A 120 -6.74 -4.78 -10.36
C GLY A 120 -7.51 -6.07 -10.14
N TRP A 121 -6.87 -7.03 -9.49
CA TRP A 121 -7.49 -8.25 -9.01
C TRP A 121 -7.82 -8.12 -7.53
N THR A 122 -8.78 -8.88 -7.07
CA THR A 122 -9.05 -9.04 -5.64
C THR A 122 -9.34 -10.49 -5.37
N TYR A 123 -8.76 -11.01 -4.33
CA TYR A 123 -9.13 -12.30 -3.78
C TYR A 123 -9.38 -12.19 -2.29
N PHE A 124 -10.37 -12.93 -1.83
CA PHE A 124 -10.74 -13.03 -0.42
C PHE A 124 -11.12 -14.46 -0.12
N GLY A 125 -10.62 -14.95 1.01
CA GLY A 125 -11.00 -16.23 1.57
C GLY A 125 -11.17 -16.13 3.07
N ASN A 126 -12.26 -16.67 3.60
CA ASN A 126 -12.45 -16.85 5.03
C ASN A 126 -12.87 -18.29 5.30
N ILE A 127 -12.19 -18.93 6.23
CA ILE A 127 -12.54 -20.24 6.78
C ILE A 127 -12.69 -20.06 8.29
N SER A 128 -13.88 -20.26 8.79
CA SER A 128 -14.20 -20.12 10.21
C SER A 128 -14.74 -21.41 10.79
N LYS A 129 -14.44 -21.65 12.05
CA LYS A 129 -14.89 -22.80 12.83
C LYS A 129 -15.42 -22.35 14.18
N VAL A 130 -16.68 -22.55 14.42
CA VAL A 130 -17.25 -22.58 15.77
C VAL A 130 -16.92 -23.94 16.39
N ILE A 131 -16.03 -23.94 17.37
CA ILE A 131 -15.55 -25.19 18.03
C ILE A 131 -16.59 -25.60 19.06
N ASN A 132 -17.04 -24.66 19.86
CA ASN A 132 -18.10 -24.79 20.85
C ASN A 132 -18.64 -23.38 21.20
N ASP A 133 -19.50 -23.27 22.21
CA ASP A 133 -20.12 -22.00 22.63
C ASP A 133 -19.11 -20.97 23.14
N HIS A 134 -17.90 -21.40 23.48
CA HIS A 134 -16.86 -20.57 24.04
C HIS A 134 -15.79 -20.18 23.00
N HIS A 135 -15.54 -20.99 21.98
CA HIS A 135 -14.40 -20.82 21.09
C HIS A 135 -14.78 -20.79 19.61
N LYS A 136 -14.38 -19.72 18.93
CA LYS A 136 -14.43 -19.59 17.47
C LYS A 136 -13.05 -19.25 16.91
N LEU A 137 -12.64 -19.91 15.84
CA LEU A 137 -11.46 -19.58 15.03
C LEU A 137 -11.90 -19.06 13.68
N SER A 138 -11.15 -18.11 13.14
CA SER A 138 -11.40 -17.54 11.80
C SER A 138 -10.07 -17.24 11.12
N LEU A 139 -9.78 -17.95 10.04
CA LEU A 139 -8.65 -17.70 9.16
C LEU A 139 -9.15 -16.88 7.98
N THR A 140 -8.56 -15.70 7.79
CA THR A 140 -8.89 -14.78 6.69
C THR A 140 -7.66 -14.52 5.86
N ALA A 141 -7.80 -14.58 4.53
CA ALA A 141 -6.80 -14.14 3.58
C ALA A 141 -7.44 -13.12 2.62
N PHE A 142 -6.76 -12.01 2.41
CA PHE A 142 -7.15 -10.95 1.48
C PHE A 142 -5.94 -10.45 0.70
N GLY A 143 -6.12 -10.15 -0.58
CA GLY A 143 -5.13 -9.47 -1.38
C GLY A 143 -5.75 -8.81 -2.60
N ALA A 144 -5.14 -7.70 -3.01
CA ALA A 144 -5.58 -6.90 -4.15
C ALA A 144 -4.38 -6.54 -5.04
N PRO A 145 -3.78 -7.52 -5.75
CA PRO A 145 -2.72 -7.22 -6.71
C PRO A 145 -3.26 -6.29 -7.79
N GLN A 146 -2.50 -5.24 -8.07
CA GLN A 146 -2.89 -4.22 -9.04
C GLN A 146 -1.68 -3.65 -9.76
N TRP A 147 -1.91 -3.17 -10.97
CA TRP A 147 -1.02 -2.26 -11.65
C TRP A 147 -1.83 -1.14 -12.32
N HIS A 148 -1.21 0.01 -12.45
CA HIS A 148 -1.80 1.13 -13.16
C HIS A 148 -0.71 2.04 -13.72
N ASN A 149 -1.02 2.67 -14.81
CA ASN A 149 -0.28 3.81 -15.31
C ASN A 149 -0.89 5.10 -14.74
N GLN A 150 -0.06 6.11 -14.56
CA GLN A 150 -0.49 7.37 -14.00
C GLN A 150 0.16 8.55 -14.72
N ARG A 151 -0.51 9.68 -14.73
CA ARG A 151 0.10 10.95 -15.09
C ARG A 151 0.83 11.50 -13.88
N SER A 152 2.17 11.42 -13.91
CA SER A 152 3.00 11.82 -12.77
C SER A 152 3.34 13.32 -12.78
N THR A 153 3.14 14.02 -13.91
CA THR A 153 3.50 15.40 -14.09
C THR A 153 2.27 16.31 -14.01
N MET A 154 2.38 17.40 -13.26
CA MET A 154 1.40 18.48 -13.27
C MET A 154 1.65 19.38 -14.48
N HIS A 155 0.55 19.84 -15.11
CA HIS A 155 0.56 20.72 -16.26
C HIS A 155 -0.18 22.01 -15.94
N TYR A 156 0.14 23.08 -16.66
CA TYR A 156 -0.65 24.30 -16.63
C TYR A 156 -2.00 24.10 -17.34
N ILE A 157 -2.99 24.85 -16.95
CA ILE A 157 -4.34 24.81 -17.56
C ILE A 157 -4.25 25.10 -19.07
N GLU A 158 -3.29 25.93 -19.48
CA GLU A 158 -3.07 26.28 -20.88
C GLU A 158 -2.59 25.10 -21.72
N ASP A 159 -1.76 24.21 -21.14
CA ASP A 159 -1.32 22.99 -21.83
C ASP A 159 -2.49 22.08 -22.17
N TYR A 160 -3.44 21.94 -21.24
CA TYR A 160 -4.69 21.19 -21.50
C TYR A 160 -5.58 21.84 -22.55
N LYS A 161 -5.63 23.17 -22.59
CA LYS A 161 -6.43 23.88 -23.59
C LYS A 161 -5.83 23.79 -24.99
N ASN A 162 -4.53 23.77 -25.08
CA ASN A 162 -3.78 23.74 -26.37
C ASN A 162 -3.56 22.31 -26.86
N SER A 163 -3.67 21.28 -26.01
CA SER A 163 -3.56 19.89 -26.42
C SER A 163 -4.83 19.44 -27.16
N PRO A 164 -4.70 18.66 -28.26
CA PRO A 164 -5.83 18.03 -28.91
C PRO A 164 -6.57 17.05 -28.00
N ASP A 165 -5.89 16.52 -26.97
CA ASP A 165 -6.45 15.60 -25.98
C ASP A 165 -7.19 16.35 -24.84
N GLY A 166 -7.06 17.67 -24.73
CA GLY A 166 -7.72 18.48 -23.70
C GLY A 166 -7.38 17.99 -22.30
N GLY A 167 -8.38 17.81 -21.43
CA GLY A 167 -8.21 17.30 -20.06
C GLY A 167 -7.64 15.88 -19.97
N ARG A 168 -7.63 15.13 -21.06
CA ARG A 168 -7.06 13.79 -21.17
C ARG A 168 -5.54 13.78 -21.46
N PHE A 169 -4.96 14.94 -21.69
CA PHE A 169 -3.54 15.08 -22.02
C PHE A 169 -2.63 14.48 -20.96
N ASN A 170 -1.62 13.73 -21.42
CA ASN A 170 -0.58 13.11 -20.60
C ASN A 170 0.75 13.15 -21.37
N ASN A 171 1.70 13.95 -20.91
CA ASN A 171 2.99 14.10 -21.55
C ASN A 171 3.86 12.83 -21.51
N GLY A 172 3.57 11.90 -20.58
CA GLY A 172 4.25 10.61 -20.49
C GLY A 172 3.73 9.56 -21.47
N TYR A 173 2.63 9.85 -22.16
CA TYR A 173 2.11 9.02 -23.22
C TYR A 173 2.96 9.20 -24.49
N GLY A 174 3.10 8.15 -25.29
CA GLY A 174 3.85 8.22 -26.54
C GLY A 174 3.70 6.95 -27.36
N TYR A 175 4.56 6.81 -28.36
CA TYR A 175 4.51 5.71 -29.31
C TYR A 175 5.90 5.11 -29.51
N ILE A 176 5.95 3.78 -29.72
CA ILE A 176 7.12 3.04 -30.20
C ILE A 176 6.68 2.24 -31.43
N ASN A 177 7.33 2.44 -32.57
CA ASN A 177 6.97 1.82 -33.84
C ASN A 177 5.48 1.99 -34.21
N GLY A 178 4.91 3.14 -33.86
CA GLY A 178 3.51 3.44 -34.10
C GLY A 178 2.52 2.82 -33.11
N GLU A 179 2.98 2.01 -32.16
CA GLU A 179 2.17 1.45 -31.09
C GLU A 179 2.20 2.32 -29.84
N ALA A 180 1.05 2.50 -29.22
CA ALA A 180 0.89 3.32 -28.02
C ALA A 180 1.54 2.66 -26.80
N VAL A 181 2.32 3.41 -26.06
CA VAL A 181 3.13 2.92 -24.91
C VAL A 181 2.59 3.42 -23.57
N GLY A 182 1.41 3.91 -23.48
CA GLY A 182 0.88 4.43 -22.22
C GLY A 182 1.80 5.51 -21.59
N SER A 183 1.72 5.69 -20.29
CA SER A 183 2.66 6.55 -19.56
C SER A 183 3.82 5.72 -19.01
N GLY A 184 4.69 5.23 -19.90
CA GLY A 184 5.72 4.23 -19.59
C GLY A 184 6.54 4.48 -18.31
N TYR A 185 6.85 5.75 -17.98
CA TYR A 185 7.53 6.06 -16.72
C TYR A 185 6.59 6.26 -15.54
N GLY A 186 5.29 6.25 -15.74
CA GLY A 186 4.26 6.37 -14.69
C GLY A 186 3.68 5.04 -14.22
N TYR A 187 4.26 3.92 -14.62
CA TYR A 187 3.81 2.59 -14.21
C TYR A 187 4.01 2.36 -12.71
N ASN A 188 2.97 1.87 -12.05
CA ASN A 188 2.99 1.49 -10.64
C ASN A 188 2.30 0.14 -10.48
N TYR A 189 2.84 -0.72 -9.64
CA TYR A 189 2.25 -2.00 -9.29
C TYR A 189 2.45 -2.29 -7.81
N TYR A 190 1.50 -2.99 -7.20
CA TYR A 190 1.61 -3.39 -5.81
C TYR A 190 0.74 -4.59 -5.50
N HIS A 191 1.25 -5.49 -4.68
CA HIS A 191 0.52 -6.59 -4.09
C HIS A 191 0.86 -6.68 -2.60
N LYS A 192 -0.14 -6.41 -1.74
CA LYS A 192 -0.04 -6.48 -0.28
C LYS A 192 -1.03 -7.51 0.26
N PRO A 193 -0.71 -8.83 0.18
CA PRO A 193 -1.55 -9.84 0.78
C PRO A 193 -1.53 -9.72 2.30
N GLN A 194 -2.66 -10.00 2.93
CA GLN A 194 -2.78 -10.08 4.38
C GLN A 194 -3.48 -11.38 4.75
N VAL A 195 -2.88 -12.12 5.67
CA VAL A 195 -3.45 -13.33 6.28
C VAL A 195 -3.59 -13.07 7.77
N SER A 196 -4.74 -13.40 8.34
CA SER A 196 -4.97 -13.30 9.78
C SER A 196 -5.68 -14.51 10.32
N LEU A 197 -5.23 -14.97 11.48
CA LEU A 197 -5.90 -15.99 12.28
C LEU A 197 -6.46 -15.32 13.55
N ASN A 198 -7.77 -15.29 13.64
CA ASN A 198 -8.47 -14.70 14.77
C ASN A 198 -9.06 -15.80 15.66
N HIS A 199 -8.78 -15.73 16.95
CA HIS A 199 -9.40 -16.55 17.99
C HIS A 199 -10.32 -15.67 18.82
N TYR A 200 -11.58 -16.06 18.91
CA TYR A 200 -12.59 -15.43 19.76
C TYR A 200 -12.91 -16.41 20.89
N TRP A 201 -12.65 -15.97 22.12
CA TRP A 201 -12.92 -16.76 23.31
C TRP A 201 -13.92 -16.03 24.20
N THR A 202 -15.13 -16.58 24.31
CA THR A 202 -16.14 -16.18 25.30
C THR A 202 -15.84 -16.94 26.59
N ILE A 203 -15.16 -16.30 27.51
CA ILE A 203 -14.72 -16.92 28.80
C ILE A 203 -15.93 -17.23 29.67
N ASP A 204 -16.78 -16.22 29.80
CA ASP A 204 -18.06 -16.28 30.51
C ASP A 204 -19.04 -15.23 29.92
N GLU A 205 -20.22 -15.04 30.55
CA GLU A 205 -21.23 -14.09 30.08
C GLU A 205 -20.77 -12.63 30.09
N LYS A 206 -19.72 -12.31 30.85
CA LYS A 206 -19.19 -10.93 31.00
C LYS A 206 -17.85 -10.72 30.33
N SER A 207 -17.12 -11.79 30.00
CA SER A 207 -15.71 -11.72 29.64
C SER A 207 -15.45 -12.35 28.28
N THR A 208 -14.77 -11.61 27.43
CA THR A 208 -14.30 -12.09 26.11
C THR A 208 -12.82 -11.79 25.93
N LEU A 209 -12.10 -12.68 25.25
CA LEU A 209 -10.74 -12.47 24.79
C LEU A 209 -10.70 -12.69 23.27
N THR A 210 -10.22 -11.69 22.56
CA THR A 210 -9.98 -11.80 21.11
C THR A 210 -8.48 -11.70 20.85
N THR A 211 -7.92 -12.68 20.15
CA THR A 211 -6.50 -12.69 19.76
C THR A 211 -6.40 -12.85 18.26
N SER A 212 -5.67 -11.96 17.62
CA SER A 212 -5.40 -11.95 16.19
C SER A 212 -3.90 -12.10 15.93
N LEU A 213 -3.51 -13.12 15.18
CA LEU A 213 -2.17 -13.25 14.59
C LEU A 213 -2.27 -12.89 13.13
N TYR A 214 -1.37 -12.08 12.62
CA TYR A 214 -1.44 -11.67 11.22
C TYR A 214 -0.07 -11.51 10.58
N GLY A 215 -0.04 -11.61 9.26
CA GLY A 215 1.15 -11.41 8.45
C GLY A 215 0.83 -10.89 7.06
N SER A 216 1.79 -10.18 6.49
CA SER A 216 1.76 -9.64 5.13
C SER A 216 3.17 -9.68 4.56
N MET A 217 3.32 -10.21 3.35
CA MET A 217 4.55 -10.12 2.56
C MET A 217 4.19 -9.39 1.28
N ALA A 218 4.62 -8.13 1.16
CA ALA A 218 4.23 -7.29 0.05
C ALA A 218 5.37 -7.07 -0.92
N THR A 219 5.01 -6.99 -2.19
CA THR A 219 5.92 -6.58 -3.27
C THR A 219 5.28 -5.47 -4.09
N GLY A 220 6.09 -4.52 -4.52
CA GLY A 220 5.59 -3.46 -5.36
C GLY A 220 6.64 -2.42 -5.72
N GLY A 221 6.29 -1.59 -6.69
CA GLY A 221 7.20 -0.57 -7.16
C GLY A 221 6.54 0.45 -8.07
N GLY A 222 7.35 1.44 -8.45
CA GLY A 222 6.94 2.48 -9.36
C GLY A 222 8.07 2.88 -10.29
N ARG A 223 7.75 2.89 -11.59
CA ARG A 223 8.72 3.26 -12.64
C ARG A 223 9.01 4.76 -12.63
N ARG A 224 10.26 5.10 -12.84
CA ARG A 224 10.76 6.47 -12.93
C ARG A 224 11.72 6.64 -14.12
N ALA A 225 11.73 7.81 -14.74
CA ALA A 225 12.75 8.16 -15.72
C ALA A 225 14.00 8.69 -15.01
N ARG A 226 15.17 8.24 -15.42
CA ARG A 226 16.48 8.60 -14.86
C ARG A 226 17.51 8.82 -15.98
N GLY A 227 18.65 9.41 -15.59
CA GLY A 227 19.79 9.65 -16.46
C GLY A 227 19.96 11.12 -16.83
N ALA A 228 20.92 11.42 -17.71
CA ALA A 228 21.29 12.79 -18.10
C ALA A 228 20.13 13.56 -18.74
N MET A 229 19.20 12.85 -19.37
CA MET A 229 18.04 13.43 -20.04
C MET A 229 16.76 13.34 -19.20
N SER A 230 16.84 12.97 -17.93
CA SER A 230 15.66 12.90 -17.03
C SER A 230 14.98 14.26 -16.87
N ASN A 231 15.69 15.35 -17.09
CA ASN A 231 15.15 16.72 -17.01
C ASN A 231 14.19 17.07 -18.16
N TRP A 232 14.18 16.32 -19.24
CA TRP A 232 13.32 16.60 -20.40
C TRP A 232 11.84 16.24 -20.17
N LEU A 233 11.55 15.46 -19.13
CA LEU A 233 10.19 15.26 -18.63
C LEU A 233 9.77 16.37 -17.67
N THR A 234 10.72 17.22 -17.23
CA THR A 234 10.44 18.32 -16.31
C THR A 234 9.97 19.55 -17.04
N ILE A 235 8.87 20.09 -16.56
CA ILE A 235 8.38 21.40 -16.98
C ILE A 235 9.23 22.48 -16.28
N ASP A 236 9.64 23.47 -17.02
CA ASP A 236 10.23 24.69 -16.45
C ASP A 236 9.14 25.41 -15.63
N ASN A 237 9.35 25.50 -14.33
CA ASN A 237 8.39 26.15 -13.42
C ASN A 237 8.13 27.63 -13.72
N ASN A 238 9.03 28.30 -14.45
CA ASN A 238 8.86 29.71 -14.80
C ASN A 238 8.02 29.89 -16.06
N THR A 239 8.15 28.98 -17.02
CA THR A 239 7.49 29.08 -18.34
C THR A 239 6.31 28.14 -18.50
N GLY A 240 6.19 27.12 -17.62
CA GLY A 240 5.19 26.08 -17.73
C GLY A 240 5.33 25.16 -18.93
N ARG A 241 6.48 25.20 -19.58
CA ARG A 241 6.76 24.43 -20.78
C ARG A 241 7.90 23.45 -20.57
N PRO A 242 8.01 22.40 -21.40
CA PRO A 242 9.18 21.54 -21.38
C PRO A 242 10.47 22.35 -21.49
N LYS A 243 11.48 22.01 -20.71
CA LYS A 243 12.79 22.65 -20.79
C LYS A 243 13.41 22.45 -22.19
N ASP A 244 14.24 23.41 -22.61
CA ASP A 244 14.98 23.29 -23.87
C ASP A 244 15.75 21.96 -23.94
N GLY A 245 15.67 21.29 -25.08
CA GLY A 245 16.26 19.96 -25.28
C GLY A 245 15.38 18.79 -24.84
N ALA A 246 14.18 19.06 -24.36
CA ALA A 246 13.20 18.01 -24.02
C ALA A 246 12.98 17.05 -25.20
N MET A 247 12.96 15.75 -24.89
CA MET A 247 12.62 14.69 -25.84
C MET A 247 11.10 14.58 -25.98
N MET A 248 10.51 15.61 -26.57
CA MET A 248 9.07 15.70 -26.77
C MET A 248 8.76 15.79 -28.26
N THR A 249 7.64 15.20 -28.64
CA THR A 249 7.04 15.40 -29.96
C THR A 249 6.47 16.83 -30.08
N PRO A 250 6.16 17.34 -31.26
CA PRO A 250 5.56 18.66 -31.44
C PRO A 250 4.23 18.84 -30.67
N ASP A 251 3.50 17.76 -30.44
CA ASP A 251 2.22 17.75 -29.69
C ASP A 251 2.41 17.63 -28.16
N GLY A 252 3.68 17.67 -27.69
CA GLY A 252 3.99 17.65 -26.27
C GLY A 252 3.99 16.26 -25.63
N LEU A 253 3.98 15.18 -26.42
CA LEU A 253 4.10 13.81 -25.93
C LEU A 253 5.58 13.42 -25.79
N PHE A 254 5.82 12.38 -25.00
CA PHE A 254 7.15 11.82 -24.85
C PHE A 254 7.62 11.14 -26.16
N ASP A 255 8.81 11.51 -26.65
CA ASP A 255 9.41 10.96 -27.86
C ASP A 255 10.29 9.75 -27.51
N TYR A 256 9.65 8.60 -27.34
CA TYR A 256 10.33 7.33 -27.04
C TYR A 256 11.31 6.92 -28.12
N GLU A 257 10.95 7.09 -29.39
CA GLU A 257 11.77 6.67 -30.53
C GLU A 257 13.07 7.46 -30.60
N ARG A 258 12.99 8.76 -30.37
CA ARG A 258 14.16 9.63 -30.30
C ARG A 258 15.06 9.28 -29.11
N ALA A 259 14.46 8.98 -27.95
CA ALA A 259 15.18 8.54 -26.76
C ALA A 259 15.93 7.22 -27.01
N MET A 260 15.24 6.25 -27.59
CA MET A 260 15.83 4.94 -27.93
C MET A 260 16.94 5.06 -28.98
N ALA A 261 16.74 5.87 -30.01
CA ALA A 261 17.78 6.12 -31.03
C ALA A 261 19.02 6.79 -30.44
N ALA A 262 18.84 7.76 -29.53
CA ALA A 262 19.94 8.42 -28.84
C ALA A 262 20.73 7.45 -27.95
N ASN A 263 20.03 6.56 -27.23
CA ASN A 263 20.66 5.53 -26.38
C ASN A 263 21.43 4.51 -27.24
N ALA A 264 20.85 4.02 -28.32
CA ALA A 264 21.47 3.05 -29.22
C ALA A 264 22.73 3.61 -29.92
N ALA A 265 22.75 4.91 -30.20
CA ALA A 265 23.91 5.58 -30.80
C ALA A 265 25.01 5.95 -29.78
N SER A 266 24.74 5.87 -28.48
CA SER A 266 25.65 6.33 -27.44
C SER A 266 26.73 5.30 -27.13
N GLN A 267 27.99 5.66 -27.32
CA GLN A 267 29.15 4.83 -26.89
C GLN A 267 29.35 4.84 -25.36
N ASN A 268 28.72 5.77 -24.64
CA ASN A 268 28.79 5.91 -23.19
C ASN A 268 27.61 5.25 -22.47
N GLY A 269 26.88 4.37 -23.14
CA GLY A 269 25.67 3.72 -22.61
C GLY A 269 24.43 4.60 -22.69
N SER A 270 23.35 4.10 -22.14
CA SER A 270 22.04 4.79 -22.13
C SER A 270 22.12 6.13 -21.41
N GLN A 271 21.65 7.17 -22.07
CA GLN A 271 21.55 8.52 -21.51
C GLN A 271 20.24 8.72 -20.74
N VAL A 272 19.23 7.95 -21.07
CA VAL A 272 17.91 7.87 -20.41
C VAL A 272 17.59 6.42 -20.14
N ILE A 273 17.13 6.13 -18.95
CA ILE A 273 16.70 4.80 -18.54
C ILE A 273 15.39 4.88 -17.76
N PHE A 274 14.68 3.79 -17.71
CA PHE A 274 13.67 3.60 -16.68
C PHE A 274 14.26 2.81 -15.54
N THR A 275 13.93 3.26 -14.31
CA THR A 275 14.22 2.57 -13.08
C THR A 275 12.91 2.22 -12.39
N ASN A 276 12.94 1.20 -11.55
CA ASN A 276 11.85 0.80 -10.68
C ASN A 276 12.21 1.08 -9.23
N ALA A 277 11.44 1.95 -8.57
CA ALA A 277 11.55 2.16 -7.13
C ALA A 277 10.75 1.07 -6.41
N VAL A 278 11.45 0.02 -6.01
CA VAL A 278 10.89 -1.16 -5.33
C VAL A 278 10.68 -0.87 -3.85
N ASN A 279 9.51 -1.25 -3.33
CA ASN A 279 9.14 -1.11 -1.92
C ASN A 279 8.46 -2.41 -1.48
N ASP A 280 9.26 -3.37 -1.08
CA ASP A 280 8.80 -4.66 -0.56
C ASP A 280 8.77 -4.64 0.96
N HIS A 281 7.97 -5.50 1.58
CA HIS A 281 8.01 -5.66 3.02
C HIS A 281 7.57 -7.02 3.52
N ASP A 282 8.10 -7.37 4.70
CA ASP A 282 7.60 -8.40 5.59
C ASP A 282 7.01 -7.75 6.84
N TRP A 283 5.76 -8.07 7.17
CA TRP A 283 5.06 -7.52 8.32
C TRP A 283 4.31 -8.63 9.06
N TYR A 284 4.55 -8.73 10.37
CA TYR A 284 3.90 -9.70 11.25
C TYR A 284 3.42 -9.01 12.51
N GLY A 285 2.33 -9.50 13.09
CA GLY A 285 1.85 -8.95 14.33
C GLY A 285 0.91 -9.85 15.09
N MET A 286 0.73 -9.48 16.35
CA MET A 286 -0.22 -10.08 17.29
C MET A 286 -0.95 -8.98 18.03
N LEU A 287 -2.26 -9.03 18.00
CA LEU A 287 -3.14 -8.18 18.81
C LEU A 287 -4.00 -9.07 19.70
N SER A 288 -4.00 -8.83 21.02
CA SER A 288 -4.86 -9.52 21.95
C SER A 288 -5.61 -8.52 22.83
N SER A 289 -6.93 -8.63 22.90
CA SER A 289 -7.80 -7.72 23.61
C SER A 289 -8.77 -8.50 24.51
N TYR A 290 -8.69 -8.24 25.80
CA TYR A 290 -9.62 -8.74 26.83
C TYR A 290 -10.65 -7.66 27.13
N LYS A 291 -11.93 -8.03 27.11
CA LYS A 291 -13.06 -7.17 27.46
C LYS A 291 -13.88 -7.83 28.57
N ASN A 292 -14.23 -7.03 29.59
CA ASN A 292 -15.05 -7.47 30.70
C ASN A 292 -16.15 -6.45 31.03
N HIS A 293 -17.38 -6.89 31.11
CA HIS A 293 -18.52 -6.13 31.65
C HIS A 293 -18.55 -6.26 33.16
N LEU A 294 -17.75 -5.42 33.87
CA LEU A 294 -17.59 -5.47 35.31
C LEU A 294 -18.93 -5.28 36.05
N THR A 295 -19.72 -4.32 35.52
CA THR A 295 -21.10 -4.09 35.93
C THR A 295 -21.97 -3.86 34.69
N GLU A 296 -23.30 -3.70 34.87
CA GLU A 296 -24.21 -3.34 33.79
C GLU A 296 -23.80 -2.03 33.08
N ASN A 297 -23.16 -1.12 33.80
CA ASN A 297 -22.78 0.20 33.30
C ASN A 297 -21.27 0.37 33.03
N LEU A 298 -20.42 -0.51 33.56
CA LEU A 298 -18.95 -0.37 33.44
C LEU A 298 -18.34 -1.52 32.66
N THR A 299 -17.72 -1.18 31.55
CA THR A 299 -16.94 -2.10 30.73
C THR A 299 -15.46 -1.74 30.83
N LEU A 300 -14.63 -2.75 31.08
CA LEU A 300 -13.17 -2.63 31.01
C LEU A 300 -12.65 -3.38 29.78
N THR A 301 -11.74 -2.75 29.05
CA THR A 301 -11.02 -3.37 27.94
C THR A 301 -9.53 -3.15 28.15
N GLY A 302 -8.72 -4.17 27.93
CA GLY A 302 -7.27 -4.04 27.98
C GLY A 302 -6.62 -5.04 27.05
N GLY A 303 -5.41 -4.74 26.60
CA GLY A 303 -4.76 -5.62 25.64
C GLY A 303 -3.31 -5.29 25.36
N ILE A 304 -2.75 -6.10 24.48
CA ILE A 304 -1.38 -5.99 23.98
C ILE A 304 -1.41 -5.98 22.45
N ASP A 305 -0.48 -5.23 21.87
CA ASP A 305 -0.27 -5.16 20.41
C ASP A 305 1.23 -5.24 20.13
N LEU A 306 1.64 -6.22 19.36
CA LEU A 306 3.05 -6.47 19.01
C LEU A 306 3.17 -6.52 17.50
N ARG A 307 4.15 -5.79 16.94
CA ARG A 307 4.37 -5.73 15.49
C ARG A 307 5.85 -5.79 15.17
N TYR A 308 6.17 -6.52 14.13
CA TYR A 308 7.48 -6.51 13.47
C TYR A 308 7.29 -6.18 12.00
N TYR A 309 8.05 -5.25 11.52
CA TYR A 309 8.05 -4.82 10.12
C TYR A 309 9.47 -4.74 9.60
N LYS A 310 9.67 -5.21 8.37
CA LYS A 310 10.94 -5.07 7.64
C LYS A 310 10.62 -4.60 6.22
N GLY A 311 11.03 -3.37 5.91
CA GLY A 311 10.87 -2.75 4.60
C GLY A 311 12.17 -2.82 3.79
N TYR A 312 12.04 -3.15 2.52
CA TYR A 312 13.15 -3.21 1.56
C TYR A 312 12.91 -2.11 0.51
N HIS A 313 13.82 -1.18 0.43
CA HIS A 313 13.75 -0.04 -0.48
C HIS A 313 14.94 -0.07 -1.42
N THR A 314 14.68 -0.31 -2.70
CA THR A 314 15.71 -0.29 -3.73
C THR A 314 15.24 0.50 -4.94
N GLU A 315 16.18 1.03 -5.69
CA GLU A 315 15.93 1.46 -7.06
C GLU A 315 16.75 0.58 -7.99
N GLU A 316 16.11 0.02 -9.02
CA GLU A 316 16.72 -0.94 -9.94
C GLU A 316 16.53 -0.45 -11.37
N ILE A 317 17.46 -0.78 -12.25
CA ILE A 317 17.28 -0.51 -13.67
C ILE A 317 16.18 -1.43 -14.20
N ASP A 318 15.15 -0.81 -14.79
CA ASP A 318 13.98 -1.51 -15.31
C ASP A 318 14.02 -1.64 -16.84
N ASP A 319 14.48 -0.57 -17.53
CA ASP A 319 14.61 -0.56 -18.98
C ASP A 319 15.74 0.39 -19.42
N LEU A 320 16.60 -0.08 -20.28
CA LEU A 320 17.70 0.70 -20.85
C LEU A 320 17.30 1.53 -22.06
N LEU A 321 16.03 1.45 -22.48
CA LEU A 321 15.46 2.20 -23.61
C LEU A 321 16.34 2.09 -24.88
N GLY A 322 16.61 0.86 -25.31
CA GLY A 322 17.35 0.58 -26.54
C GLY A 322 18.87 0.64 -26.44
N GLY A 323 19.43 0.98 -25.26
CA GLY A 323 20.86 0.94 -25.02
C GLY A 323 21.32 -0.42 -24.45
N GLU A 324 22.63 -0.64 -24.43
CA GLU A 324 23.20 -1.92 -23.95
C GLU A 324 23.51 -1.93 -22.46
N PHE A 325 23.81 -0.77 -21.88
CA PHE A 325 24.17 -0.59 -20.46
C PHE A 325 23.91 0.85 -20.02
N TYR A 326 23.92 1.06 -18.70
CA TYR A 326 24.00 2.38 -18.09
C TYR A 326 25.36 2.53 -17.40
N LEU A 327 26.08 3.62 -17.65
CA LEU A 327 27.37 3.90 -17.04
C LEU A 327 27.18 4.52 -15.65
N GLN A 328 27.52 3.77 -14.60
CA GLN A 328 27.36 4.20 -13.22
C GLN A 328 28.50 5.13 -12.77
N THR A 329 28.28 6.42 -12.80
CA THR A 329 29.26 7.43 -12.39
C THR A 329 29.24 7.74 -10.90
N SER A 330 28.12 7.47 -10.23
CA SER A 330 27.89 7.65 -8.80
C SER A 330 27.54 6.30 -8.15
N PRO A 331 28.52 5.42 -7.91
CA PRO A 331 28.27 4.06 -7.50
C PRO A 331 27.73 3.97 -6.07
N LEU A 332 26.91 2.96 -5.81
CA LEU A 332 26.55 2.53 -4.46
C LEU A 332 27.79 1.94 -3.75
N ALA A 333 27.75 1.83 -2.43
CA ALA A 333 28.88 1.40 -1.62
C ALA A 333 29.49 0.04 -2.04
N PHE A 334 28.67 -0.85 -2.60
CA PHE A 334 29.11 -2.18 -3.09
C PHE A 334 29.41 -2.20 -4.60
N GLN A 335 29.31 -1.08 -5.30
CA GLN A 335 29.57 -0.96 -6.74
C GLN A 335 30.92 -0.29 -6.99
N THR A 336 31.46 -0.50 -8.18
CA THR A 336 32.68 0.19 -8.64
C THR A 336 32.31 1.39 -9.52
N LYS A 337 33.16 2.41 -9.48
CA LYS A 337 33.00 3.58 -10.38
C LYS A 337 33.13 3.14 -11.82
N ASN A 338 32.25 3.66 -12.68
CA ASN A 338 32.13 3.34 -14.10
C ASN A 338 31.72 1.87 -14.36
N GLN A 339 31.07 1.21 -13.39
CA GLN A 339 30.45 -0.08 -13.62
C GLN A 339 29.38 0.04 -14.70
N LEU A 340 29.30 -0.96 -15.57
CA LEU A 340 28.27 -1.05 -16.62
C LEU A 340 27.07 -1.78 -16.05
N LEU A 341 26.02 -1.04 -15.72
CA LEU A 341 24.79 -1.59 -15.15
C LEU A 341 23.85 -2.09 -16.25
N LYS A 342 23.14 -3.17 -15.95
CA LYS A 342 22.15 -3.85 -16.78
C LYS A 342 20.77 -3.79 -16.11
N VAL A 343 19.75 -4.21 -16.84
CA VAL A 343 18.40 -4.40 -16.27
C VAL A 343 18.46 -5.34 -15.06
N GLY A 344 17.83 -4.94 -13.96
CA GLY A 344 17.84 -5.64 -12.67
C GLY A 344 18.95 -5.20 -11.71
N ASP A 345 19.97 -4.48 -12.17
CA ASP A 345 21.02 -3.98 -11.28
C ASP A 345 20.50 -2.85 -10.39
N LYS A 346 21.00 -2.82 -9.15
CA LYS A 346 20.68 -1.76 -8.19
C LYS A 346 21.22 -0.42 -8.66
N PHE A 347 20.41 0.62 -8.48
CA PHE A 347 20.70 1.97 -8.89
C PHE A 347 20.24 2.96 -7.81
N ASN A 348 20.97 4.05 -7.62
CA ASN A 348 20.64 5.19 -6.77
C ASN A 348 20.55 4.93 -5.25
N TYR A 349 19.80 3.92 -4.77
CA TYR A 349 19.73 3.59 -3.35
C TYR A 349 19.43 2.11 -3.11
N TYR A 350 19.84 1.63 -1.93
CA TYR A 350 19.46 0.34 -1.38
C TYR A 350 19.48 0.42 0.14
N SER A 351 18.32 0.36 0.77
CA SER A 351 18.18 0.41 2.22
C SER A 351 17.17 -0.60 2.73
N ILE A 352 17.35 -0.99 3.99
CA ILE A 352 16.43 -1.84 4.74
C ILE A 352 16.08 -1.13 6.03
N GLY A 353 14.77 -1.00 6.30
CA GLY A 353 14.24 -0.50 7.55
C GLY A 353 13.60 -1.63 8.35
N GLU A 354 13.90 -1.74 9.64
CA GLU A 354 13.24 -2.66 10.55
C GLU A 354 12.58 -1.86 11.67
N ILE A 355 11.32 -2.23 12.00
CA ILE A 355 10.55 -1.58 13.05
C ILE A 355 10.00 -2.67 13.96
N PHE A 356 10.30 -2.54 15.26
CA PHE A 356 9.64 -3.29 16.31
C PHE A 356 8.71 -2.33 17.05
N TRP A 357 7.47 -2.69 17.18
CA TRP A 357 6.49 -1.93 17.90
C TRP A 357 5.78 -2.82 18.92
N GLY A 358 5.73 -2.38 20.17
CA GLY A 358 5.06 -3.06 21.24
C GLY A 358 4.24 -2.08 22.05
N GLY A 359 3.00 -2.43 22.38
CA GLY A 359 2.11 -1.59 23.16
C GLY A 359 1.20 -2.37 24.08
N VAL A 360 0.84 -1.73 25.18
CA VAL A 360 -0.23 -2.14 26.07
C VAL A 360 -1.25 -1.01 26.15
N PHE A 361 -2.51 -1.36 26.24
CA PHE A 361 -3.59 -0.39 26.37
C PHE A 361 -4.64 -0.84 27.36
N ALA A 362 -5.32 0.12 27.96
CA ALA A 362 -6.47 -0.11 28.83
C ALA A 362 -7.51 0.99 28.64
N GLN A 363 -8.77 0.61 28.76
CA GLN A 363 -9.91 1.51 28.67
C GLN A 363 -10.98 1.13 29.68
N ALA A 364 -11.55 2.13 30.33
CA ALA A 364 -12.76 2.01 31.13
C ALA A 364 -13.87 2.82 30.45
N GLU A 365 -15.00 2.20 30.18
CA GLU A 365 -16.16 2.81 29.56
C GLU A 365 -17.36 2.70 30.49
N TYR A 366 -17.97 3.84 30.83
CA TYR A 366 -19.14 3.92 31.70
C TYR A 366 -20.33 4.46 30.92
N ASN A 367 -21.40 3.66 30.84
CA ASN A 367 -22.62 3.98 30.13
C ASN A 367 -23.85 3.82 31.01
N THR A 368 -24.69 4.86 31.04
CA THR A 368 -26.01 4.86 31.63
C THR A 368 -27.02 5.42 30.65
N ASP A 369 -28.31 5.37 30.97
CA ASP A 369 -29.36 5.97 30.12
C ASP A 369 -29.16 7.46 29.86
N LYS A 370 -28.42 8.18 30.72
CA LYS A 370 -28.24 9.64 30.64
C LYS A 370 -26.83 10.10 30.37
N TRP A 371 -25.84 9.28 30.69
CA TRP A 371 -24.45 9.64 30.67
C TRP A 371 -23.61 8.53 30.02
N SER A 372 -22.73 8.90 29.13
CA SER A 372 -21.68 8.02 28.64
C SER A 372 -20.34 8.73 28.73
N GLY A 373 -19.30 8.00 29.10
CA GLY A 373 -17.95 8.49 29.19
C GLY A 373 -16.95 7.37 29.16
N PHE A 374 -15.73 7.68 28.79
CA PHE A 374 -14.64 6.71 28.79
C PHE A 374 -13.32 7.38 29.25
N LEU A 375 -12.43 6.54 29.74
CA LEU A 375 -11.04 6.87 30.01
C LEU A 375 -10.18 5.78 29.36
N SER A 376 -9.20 6.18 28.57
CA SER A 376 -8.24 5.26 27.95
C SER A 376 -6.81 5.71 28.21
N ALA A 377 -5.92 4.75 28.33
CA ALA A 377 -4.49 4.95 28.44
C ALA A 377 -3.75 3.89 27.64
N SER A 378 -2.65 4.26 27.03
CA SER A 378 -1.76 3.33 26.36
C SER A 378 -0.29 3.70 26.57
N LEU A 379 0.54 2.68 26.61
CA LEU A 379 1.99 2.82 26.61
C LEU A 379 2.54 2.03 25.42
N THR A 380 3.31 2.71 24.60
CA THR A 380 3.93 2.11 23.40
C THR A 380 5.42 2.35 23.39
N GLU A 381 6.17 1.37 22.89
CA GLU A 381 7.58 1.47 22.61
C GLU A 381 7.83 1.06 21.15
N GLU A 382 8.62 1.87 20.45
CA GLU A 382 9.06 1.62 19.08
C GLU A 382 10.58 1.59 19.04
N ALA A 383 11.12 0.60 18.31
CA ALA A 383 12.54 0.48 18.05
C ALA A 383 12.76 0.41 16.53
N TYR A 384 13.62 1.29 16.04
CA TYR A 384 13.94 1.41 14.61
C TYR A 384 15.38 0.99 14.36
N ARG A 385 15.58 0.21 13.30
CA ARG A 385 16.89 -0.11 12.76
C ARG A 385 16.89 0.23 11.27
N TYR A 386 17.90 0.98 10.84
CA TYR A 386 18.07 1.35 9.45
C TYR A 386 19.44 0.88 8.94
N ASP A 387 19.44 0.14 7.84
CA ASP A 387 20.63 -0.39 7.17
C ASP A 387 20.71 0.26 5.77
N ASP A 388 21.60 1.26 5.60
CA ASP A 388 21.89 1.88 4.31
C ASP A 388 22.96 1.09 3.57
N ARG A 389 22.57 0.04 2.89
CA ARG A 389 23.48 -0.78 2.08
C ARG A 389 24.03 -0.05 0.86
N GLY A 390 23.29 0.93 0.37
CA GLY A 390 23.70 1.77 -0.75
C GLY A 390 24.76 2.79 -0.40
N GLY A 391 24.92 3.13 0.89
CA GLY A 391 25.83 4.16 1.35
C GLY A 391 25.48 5.56 0.84
N THR A 392 24.20 5.81 0.59
CA THR A 392 23.72 7.05 -0.03
C THR A 392 23.23 8.08 0.97
N ASP A 393 22.90 7.67 2.17
CA ASP A 393 22.48 8.56 3.24
C ASP A 393 23.70 9.02 4.07
N SER A 394 24.07 10.29 3.94
CA SER A 394 25.23 10.88 4.63
C SER A 394 25.14 10.80 6.16
N ARG A 395 23.93 10.64 6.72
CA ARG A 395 23.71 10.47 8.16
C ARG A 395 24.20 9.12 8.68
N TYR A 396 24.25 8.11 7.81
CA TYR A 396 24.59 6.72 8.12
C TYR A 396 25.84 6.23 7.40
N SER A 397 26.22 6.84 6.27
CA SER A 397 27.33 6.41 5.41
C SER A 397 28.70 6.50 6.08
N ALA A 398 28.88 7.35 7.10
CA ALA A 398 30.18 7.56 7.76
C ALA A 398 30.52 6.45 8.76
N THR A 399 29.60 5.60 9.15
CA THR A 399 29.81 4.66 10.25
C THR A 399 29.56 3.20 9.90
N GLY A 400 28.89 2.90 8.78
CA GLY A 400 28.44 1.53 8.48
C GLY A 400 27.57 0.93 9.60
N ALA A 401 27.04 1.77 10.48
CA ALA A 401 26.47 1.37 11.73
C ALA A 401 24.95 1.26 11.63
N ASP A 402 24.52 0.07 11.91
CA ASP A 402 23.17 -0.20 12.39
C ASP A 402 22.85 0.68 13.60
N LYS A 403 22.06 1.72 13.44
CA LYS A 403 21.62 2.52 14.57
C LYS A 403 20.23 2.04 15.00
N LEU A 404 20.15 1.52 16.21
CA LEU A 404 18.90 1.22 16.87
C LEU A 404 18.45 2.47 17.64
N ASP A 405 17.45 3.16 17.12
CA ASP A 405 16.79 4.26 17.85
C ASP A 405 15.51 3.73 18.49
N ARG A 406 15.27 4.10 19.76
CA ARG A 406 14.08 3.73 20.52
C ARG A 406 13.28 4.98 20.84
N VAL A 407 11.99 4.91 20.62
CA VAL A 407 11.04 5.95 20.99
C VAL A 407 9.94 5.33 21.82
N SER A 408 9.72 5.85 23.02
CA SER A 408 8.61 5.46 23.88
C SER A 408 7.60 6.59 23.98
N SER A 409 6.32 6.27 23.94
CA SER A 409 5.24 7.24 24.12
C SER A 409 4.21 6.74 25.13
N LEU A 410 3.74 7.65 25.98
CA LEU A 410 2.59 7.46 26.86
C LEU A 410 1.43 8.32 26.34
N GLN A 411 0.28 7.71 26.09
CA GLN A 411 -0.94 8.38 25.65
C GLN A 411 -2.10 8.12 26.59
#